data_98a51c019a7082e55f4a8739d653470b
#
_entry.id   98a51c019a7082e55f4a8739d653470b
#
_cell.length_a   1.000
_cell.length_b   1.000
_cell.length_c   1.000
_cell.angle_alpha   90.00
_cell.angle_beta   90.00
_cell.angle_gamma   90.00
#
_symmetry.space_group_name_H-M   'P 1'
#
loop_
_entity.id
_entity.type
_entity.pdbx_description
1 polymer ?
#
loop_
_entity_poly.entity_id
_entity_poly.type
_entity_poly.pdbx_seq_one_letter_code
_entity_poly.pdbx_strand_id
1 'polypeptide(L)'
;MSREAIKHTPGPWNYDRSGYSLYVNSGRELVTALSMDGKRLETSEANARLIAAAPDLLSALDDLARYADTCELFLRETHPGKADMLRKRVTAAIDAIAKATGG
;
A
#
# COMPACT_ATOMS: atom_id res chain seq x y z
N MET A 1 -20.84 -7.19 -0.85
CA MET A 1 -20.71 -6.16 -1.41
C MET A 1 -19.39 -5.95 -1.89
N SER A 2 -19.30 -5.39 -2.74
CA SER A 2 -18.13 -5.40 -3.39
C SER A 2 -17.34 -4.20 -3.12
N ARG A 3 -16.16 -4.27 -3.42
CA ARG A 3 -15.30 -3.23 -3.42
C ARG A 3 -15.25 -2.64 -4.71
N GLU A 4 -16.37 -2.32 -5.23
CA GLU A 4 -16.42 -1.91 -6.57
C GLU A 4 -15.64 -0.69 -6.85
N ALA A 5 -15.17 -0.04 -5.88
CA ALA A 5 -14.55 1.21 -6.13
C ALA A 5 -13.03 1.16 -6.22
N ILE A 6 -12.44 0.07 -6.62
CA ILE A 6 -11.02 0.03 -6.88
C ILE A 6 -10.74 0.89 -8.08
N LYS A 7 -10.06 2.00 -7.86
CA LYS A 7 -9.82 2.97 -8.93
C LYS A 7 -8.42 2.92 -9.49
N HIS A 8 -7.50 2.28 -8.82
CA HIS A 8 -6.16 2.13 -9.36
C HIS A 8 -6.07 0.88 -10.21
N THR A 9 -5.07 0.83 -11.06
CA THR A 9 -4.83 -0.35 -11.86
C THR A 9 -4.60 -1.54 -10.96
N PRO A 10 -5.25 -2.68 -11.22
CA PRO A 10 -5.08 -3.84 -10.34
C PRO A 10 -3.65 -4.35 -10.37
N GLY A 11 -3.22 -4.87 -9.23
CA GLY A 11 -1.93 -5.54 -9.14
C GLY A 11 -2.01 -6.95 -9.67
N PRO A 12 -0.89 -7.65 -9.63
CA PRO A 12 0.40 -7.19 -9.15
C PRO A 12 1.09 -6.25 -10.13
N TRP A 13 1.94 -5.40 -9.61
CA TRP A 13 2.75 -4.49 -10.43
C TRP A 13 4.20 -4.94 -10.40
N ASN A 14 4.89 -4.72 -11.50
CA ASN A 14 6.32 -4.99 -11.59
C ASN A 14 7.02 -3.78 -12.15
N TYR A 15 8.33 -3.69 -11.97
CA TYR A 15 9.05 -2.59 -12.57
C TYR A 15 10.15 -3.11 -13.48
N ASP A 16 10.43 -2.34 -14.53
CA ASP A 16 11.46 -2.64 -15.50
C ASP A 16 12.25 -1.39 -15.79
N ARG A 17 13.44 -1.57 -16.29
CA ARG A 17 14.30 -0.47 -16.66
C ARG A 17 14.58 -0.53 -18.16
N SER A 18 14.50 0.62 -18.81
CA SER A 18 14.86 0.71 -20.22
C SER A 18 15.59 2.03 -20.41
N GLY A 19 16.88 1.96 -20.70
CA GLY A 19 17.70 3.16 -20.86
C GLY A 19 17.72 3.95 -19.56
N TYR A 20 17.26 5.20 -19.66
CA TYR A 20 17.25 6.10 -18.51
C TYR A 20 15.87 6.21 -17.86
N SER A 21 15.01 5.26 -18.13
CA SER A 21 13.66 5.30 -17.58
C SER A 21 13.36 4.01 -16.83
N LEU A 22 12.54 4.15 -15.82
CA LEU A 22 12.01 3.03 -15.09
C LEU A 22 10.51 3.00 -15.29
N TYR A 23 9.97 1.82 -15.50
CA TYR A 23 8.55 1.65 -15.80
C TYR A 23 7.93 0.73 -14.76
N VAL A 24 6.74 1.09 -14.30
CA VAL A 24 5.95 0.20 -13.45
C VAL A 24 4.77 -0.26 -14.28
N ASN A 25 4.62 -1.58 -14.37
CA ASN A 25 3.61 -2.19 -15.23
C ASN A 25 2.73 -3.15 -14.46
N SER A 26 1.49 -3.27 -14.93
CA SER A 26 0.57 -4.30 -14.48
C SER A 26 0.34 -5.18 -15.69
N GLY A 27 1.06 -6.32 -15.75
CA GLY A 27 1.04 -7.13 -16.96
C GLY A 27 1.58 -6.32 -18.14
N ARG A 28 0.75 -6.07 -19.12
CA ARG A 28 1.16 -5.29 -20.28
C ARG A 28 0.81 -3.82 -20.18
N GLU A 29 0.08 -3.46 -19.14
CA GLU A 29 -0.39 -2.10 -19.01
C GLU A 29 0.60 -1.26 -18.24
N LEU A 30 0.92 -0.09 -18.77
CA LEU A 30 1.84 0.82 -18.08
C LEU A 30 1.09 1.53 -16.95
N VAL A 31 1.62 1.42 -15.75
CA VAL A 31 1.07 2.13 -14.61
C VAL A 31 1.70 3.51 -14.52
N THR A 32 3.02 3.57 -14.60
CA THR A 32 3.71 4.85 -14.57
C THR A 32 5.13 4.67 -15.07
N ALA A 33 5.75 5.78 -15.43
CA ALA A 33 7.15 5.80 -15.84
C ALA A 33 7.86 6.85 -15.00
N LEU A 34 9.11 6.54 -14.65
CA LEU A 34 9.92 7.42 -13.83
C LEU A 34 11.18 7.77 -14.59
N SER A 35 11.45 9.06 -14.69
CA SER A 35 12.69 9.50 -15.32
C SER A 35 13.82 9.45 -14.33
N MET A 36 14.99 9.07 -14.79
CA MET A 36 16.17 9.06 -13.95
C MET A 36 17.04 10.29 -14.15
N ASP A 37 16.60 11.21 -14.98
CA ASP A 37 17.38 12.42 -15.28
C ASP A 37 17.65 13.19 -13.99
N GLY A 38 18.91 13.46 -13.74
CA GLY A 38 19.32 14.25 -12.60
C GLY A 38 19.12 13.56 -11.26
N LYS A 39 18.82 12.27 -11.26
CA LYS A 39 18.58 11.53 -10.03
C LYS A 39 19.55 10.37 -9.91
N ARG A 40 19.79 9.99 -8.67
CA ARG A 40 20.63 8.83 -8.45
C ARG A 40 19.85 7.58 -8.81
N LEU A 41 20.53 6.67 -9.49
CA LEU A 41 19.90 5.43 -9.92
C LEU A 41 19.33 4.64 -8.75
N GLU A 42 20.08 4.54 -7.65
CA GLU A 42 19.62 3.79 -6.50
C GLU A 42 18.32 4.33 -5.94
N THR A 43 18.19 5.66 -5.88
CA THR A 43 16.98 6.29 -5.36
C THR A 43 15.81 6.04 -6.30
N SER A 44 16.05 6.15 -7.61
CA SER A 44 14.99 5.92 -8.58
C SER A 44 14.53 4.48 -8.58
N GLU A 45 15.45 3.53 -8.45
CA GLU A 45 15.08 2.14 -8.38
C GLU A 45 14.34 1.81 -7.08
N ALA A 46 14.75 2.43 -5.97
CA ALA A 46 14.04 2.25 -4.72
C ALA A 46 12.61 2.76 -4.83
N ASN A 47 12.44 3.91 -5.47
CA ASN A 47 11.10 4.46 -5.69
C ASN A 47 10.26 3.53 -6.57
N ALA A 48 10.84 3.02 -7.65
CA ALA A 48 10.13 2.13 -8.54
C ALA A 48 9.72 0.85 -7.82
N ARG A 49 10.60 0.33 -6.98
CA ARG A 49 10.32 -0.88 -6.21
C ARG A 49 9.17 -0.64 -5.24
N LEU A 50 9.17 0.50 -4.57
CA LEU A 50 8.11 0.84 -3.63
C LEU A 50 6.78 1.02 -4.36
N ILE A 51 6.81 1.72 -5.49
CA ILE A 51 5.60 1.91 -6.29
C ILE A 51 5.06 0.57 -6.78
N ALA A 52 5.95 -0.30 -7.25
CA ALA A 52 5.52 -1.61 -7.74
C ALA A 52 4.91 -2.47 -6.62
N ALA A 53 5.36 -2.29 -5.39
CA ALA A 53 4.85 -3.05 -4.26
C ALA A 53 3.56 -2.46 -3.69
N ALA A 54 3.13 -1.31 -4.16
CA ALA A 54 2.01 -0.60 -3.56
C ALA A 54 0.70 -1.41 -3.49
N PRO A 55 0.28 -2.11 -4.55
CA PRO A 55 -0.97 -2.88 -4.44
C PRO A 55 -0.88 -3.98 -3.38
N ASP A 56 0.25 -4.67 -3.31
CA ASP A 56 0.43 -5.73 -2.32
C ASP A 56 0.49 -5.16 -0.91
N LEU A 57 1.16 -4.02 -0.75
CA LEU A 57 1.22 -3.35 0.54
C LEU A 57 -0.16 -2.91 1.00
N LEU A 58 -0.95 -2.35 0.08
CA LEU A 58 -2.29 -1.90 0.40
C LEU A 58 -3.17 -3.07 0.82
N SER A 59 -3.10 -4.17 0.07
CA SER A 59 -3.89 -5.36 0.37
C SER A 59 -3.51 -5.95 1.73
N ALA A 60 -2.21 -6.06 1.98
CA ALA A 60 -1.73 -6.61 3.26
C ALA A 60 -2.13 -5.72 4.42
N LEU A 61 -2.05 -4.41 4.23
CA LEU A 61 -2.42 -3.48 5.30
C LEU A 61 -3.92 -3.56 5.59
N ASP A 62 -4.73 -3.66 4.55
CA ASP A 62 -6.18 -3.77 4.71
C ASP A 62 -6.53 -5.04 5.49
N ASP A 63 -5.94 -6.17 5.11
CA ASP A 63 -6.18 -7.43 5.80
C ASP A 63 -5.74 -7.36 7.26
N LEU A 64 -4.56 -6.80 7.49
CA LEU A 64 -4.04 -6.70 8.84
C LEU A 64 -4.90 -5.78 9.70
N ALA A 65 -5.34 -4.66 9.13
CA ALA A 65 -6.17 -3.73 9.87
C ALA A 65 -7.52 -4.36 10.27
N ARG A 66 -8.09 -5.16 9.38
CA ARG A 66 -9.35 -5.84 9.69
C ARG A 66 -9.18 -6.86 10.80
N TYR A 67 -8.11 -7.62 10.74
CA TYR A 67 -7.84 -8.62 11.78
C TYR A 67 -7.55 -7.94 13.11
N ALA A 68 -6.77 -6.87 13.08
CA ALA A 68 -6.43 -6.13 14.28
C ALA A 68 -7.68 -5.50 14.92
N ASP A 69 -8.61 -5.05 14.09
CA ASP A 69 -9.85 -4.49 14.57
C ASP A 69 -10.65 -5.54 15.37
N THR A 70 -10.67 -6.76 14.86
CA THR A 70 -11.32 -7.87 15.55
C THR A 70 -10.60 -8.20 16.86
N CYS A 71 -9.28 -8.24 16.84
CA CYS A 71 -8.50 -8.54 18.03
C CYS A 71 -8.65 -7.48 19.11
N GLU A 72 -8.86 -6.24 18.70
CA GLU A 72 -9.00 -5.15 19.66
C GLU A 72 -10.22 -5.34 20.53
N LEU A 73 -11.29 -5.88 19.99
CA LEU A 73 -12.47 -6.17 20.80
C LEU A 73 -12.17 -7.16 21.90
N PHE A 74 -11.38 -8.18 21.60
CA PHE A 74 -10.98 -9.15 22.58
C PHE A 74 -10.06 -8.52 23.63
N LEU A 75 -9.09 -7.74 23.20
CA LEU A 75 -8.15 -7.10 24.11
C LEU A 75 -8.84 -6.10 25.02
N ARG A 76 -9.92 -5.50 24.57
CA ARG A 76 -10.61 -4.48 25.36
C ARG A 76 -11.12 -5.05 26.68
N GLU A 77 -11.49 -6.32 26.68
CA GLU A 77 -11.98 -6.96 27.88
C GLU A 77 -10.86 -7.46 28.79
N THR A 78 -9.73 -7.82 28.20
CA THR A 78 -8.65 -8.43 28.95
C THR A 78 -7.49 -7.49 29.24
N HIS A 79 -7.19 -6.59 28.32
CA HIS A 79 -6.06 -5.67 28.43
C HIS A 79 -6.42 -4.33 27.82
N PRO A 80 -7.24 -3.52 28.52
CA PRO A 80 -7.75 -2.29 27.91
C PRO A 80 -6.66 -1.29 27.48
N GLY A 81 -5.55 -1.24 28.21
CA GLY A 81 -4.46 -0.35 27.79
C GLY A 81 -3.86 -0.75 26.46
N LYS A 82 -3.71 -2.05 26.24
CA LYS A 82 -3.20 -2.54 24.95
C LYS A 82 -4.22 -2.36 23.85
N ALA A 83 -5.50 -2.47 24.20
CA ALA A 83 -6.56 -2.22 23.22
C ALA A 83 -6.52 -0.78 22.73
N ASP A 84 -6.27 0.18 23.65
CA ASP A 84 -6.17 1.58 23.25
C ASP A 84 -4.99 1.82 22.33
N MET A 85 -3.85 1.20 22.63
CA MET A 85 -2.68 1.32 21.78
C MET A 85 -2.95 0.74 20.39
N LEU A 86 -3.61 -0.41 20.37
CA LEU A 86 -3.94 -1.05 19.09
C LEU A 86 -4.92 -0.19 18.29
N ARG A 87 -5.90 0.40 18.97
CA ARG A 87 -6.88 1.26 18.28
C ARG A 87 -6.21 2.44 17.59
N LYS A 88 -5.22 3.03 18.22
CA LYS A 88 -4.50 4.13 17.59
C LYS A 88 -3.83 3.68 16.29
N ARG A 89 -3.24 2.51 16.30
CA ARG A 89 -2.56 1.99 15.12
C ARG A 89 -3.52 1.58 14.02
N VAL A 90 -4.64 0.97 14.41
CA VAL A 90 -5.67 0.60 13.45
C VAL A 90 -6.25 1.85 12.79
N THR A 91 -6.49 2.89 13.57
CA THR A 91 -7.00 4.15 13.02
C THR A 91 -6.02 4.74 12.02
N ALA A 92 -4.73 4.73 12.34
CA ALA A 92 -3.71 5.23 11.41
C ALA A 92 -3.68 4.40 10.13
N ALA A 93 -3.83 3.08 10.24
CA ALA A 93 -3.85 2.23 9.06
C ALA A 93 -5.09 2.50 8.20
N ILE A 94 -6.24 2.64 8.83
CA ILE A 94 -7.47 2.94 8.10
C ILE A 94 -7.35 4.28 7.38
N ASP A 95 -6.78 5.29 8.06
CA ASP A 95 -6.59 6.60 7.45
C ASP A 95 -5.64 6.50 6.25
N ALA A 96 -4.57 5.71 6.37
CA ALA A 96 -3.63 5.54 5.27
C ALA A 96 -4.29 4.84 4.08
N ILE A 97 -5.13 3.83 4.34
CA ILE A 97 -5.86 3.13 3.29
C ILE A 97 -6.80 4.09 2.58
N ALA A 98 -7.53 4.90 3.35
CA ALA A 98 -8.45 5.87 2.78
C ALA A 98 -7.72 6.87 1.88
N LYS A 99 -6.57 7.35 2.35
CA LYS A 99 -5.77 8.27 1.56
C LYS A 99 -5.29 7.62 0.27
N ALA A 100 -4.86 6.36 0.34
CA ALA A 100 -4.36 5.65 -0.82
C ALA A 100 -5.45 5.34 -1.84
N THR A 101 -6.69 5.18 -1.38
CA THR A 101 -7.79 4.82 -2.27
C THR A 101 -8.67 6.00 -2.65
N GLY A 102 -8.30 7.18 -2.22
CA GLY A 102 -9.05 8.38 -2.60
C GLY A 102 -10.31 8.61 -1.81
N GLY A 103 -10.48 7.84 -0.77
CA GLY A 103 -11.67 7.95 0.05
C GLY A 103 -11.36 8.41 1.42
#